data_ee584a7967b7adb5f384c54023f8b9fa
#
_entry.id   ee584a7967b7adb5f384c54023f8b9fa
#
_cell.length_a   1.000
_cell.length_b   1.000
_cell.length_c   1.000
_cell.angle_alpha   90.00
_cell.angle_beta   90.00
_cell.angle_gamma   90.00
#
_symmetry.space_group_name_H-M   'P 1'
#
loop_
_entity.id
_entity.type
_entity.pdbx_description
1 polymer ?
#
loop_
_entity_poly.entity_id
_entity_poly.type
_entity_poly.pdbx_seq_one_letter_code
_entity_poly.pdbx_strand_id
1 'polypeptide(L)'
;MKTRESKALAKVDQILDKYEHREGFLVSILQDAQVQYNYLPKDVLVKVSQDLKVPLTQVYSVATFFKAFSLKPRGRHLIHVCLGTACHVRGAVKVLDKMELELGIKAGETTKDKRFTLERVNCVGACALGPMVIIDGQYSGEMKIEKVKPLLEKYT
;
A
#
# COMPACT_ATOMS: atom_id res chain seq x y z
N MET A 1 -7.45 -24.89 6.15
CA MET A 1 -6.61 -23.73 6.52
C MET A 1 -5.12 -23.98 6.26
N LYS A 2 -4.53 -25.13 6.63
CA LYS A 2 -3.08 -25.43 6.43
C LYS A 2 -2.54 -25.37 4.98
N THR A 3 -3.35 -25.63 3.96
CA THR A 3 -2.88 -25.71 2.56
C THR A 3 -2.66 -24.32 1.91
N ARG A 4 -3.33 -23.25 2.37
CA ARG A 4 -3.10 -21.88 1.90
C ARG A 4 -1.85 -21.24 2.52
N GLU A 5 -1.55 -21.57 3.76
CA GLU A 5 -0.34 -21.12 4.49
C GLU A 5 0.93 -21.73 3.88
N SER A 6 0.90 -23.02 3.53
CA SER A 6 2.02 -23.71 2.88
C SER A 6 2.38 -23.12 1.50
N LYS A 7 1.39 -22.77 0.67
CA LYS A 7 1.61 -22.09 -0.63
C LYS A 7 2.09 -20.65 -0.48
N ALA A 8 1.69 -19.96 0.58
CA ALA A 8 2.14 -18.61 0.86
C ALA A 8 3.62 -18.62 1.25
N LEU A 9 4.06 -19.52 2.13
CA LEU A 9 5.45 -19.61 2.57
C LEU A 9 6.42 -20.03 1.46
N ALA A 10 6.00 -20.88 0.51
CA ALA A 10 6.82 -21.28 -0.63
C ALA A 10 7.26 -20.10 -1.54
N LYS A 11 6.45 -19.04 -1.61
CA LYS A 11 6.82 -17.83 -2.35
C LYS A 11 7.86 -16.98 -1.61
N VAL A 12 7.83 -17.01 -0.27
CA VAL A 12 8.86 -16.34 0.55
C VAL A 12 10.20 -17.02 0.37
N ASP A 13 10.23 -18.37 0.29
CA ASP A 13 11.46 -19.12 0.05
C ASP A 13 12.12 -18.69 -1.28
N GLN A 14 11.34 -18.57 -2.35
CA GLN A 14 11.84 -18.08 -3.64
C GLN A 14 12.41 -16.64 -3.57
N ILE A 15 11.78 -15.78 -2.77
CA ILE A 15 12.29 -14.41 -2.56
C ILE A 15 13.59 -14.46 -1.77
N LEU A 16 13.68 -15.26 -0.72
CA LEU A 16 14.89 -15.41 0.09
C LEU A 16 16.06 -15.99 -0.72
N ASP A 17 15.80 -17.02 -1.53
CA ASP A 17 16.78 -17.62 -2.42
C ASP A 17 17.35 -16.61 -3.43
N LYS A 18 16.50 -15.73 -4.00
CA LYS A 18 16.91 -14.65 -4.91
C LYS A 18 17.94 -13.71 -4.27
N TYR A 19 17.88 -13.52 -2.96
CA TYR A 19 18.79 -12.65 -2.21
C TYR A 19 19.85 -13.42 -1.40
N GLU A 20 20.05 -14.72 -1.71
CA GLU A 20 21.07 -15.57 -1.09
C GLU A 20 21.00 -15.59 0.45
N HIS A 21 19.81 -15.40 1.04
CA HIS A 21 19.56 -15.33 2.49
C HIS A 21 20.45 -14.31 3.22
N ARG A 22 20.84 -13.21 2.55
CA ARG A 22 21.73 -12.20 3.15
C ARG A 22 20.94 -11.13 3.89
N GLU A 23 21.29 -10.91 5.15
CA GLU A 23 20.61 -9.92 6.02
C GLU A 23 20.63 -8.48 5.46
N GLY A 24 21.70 -8.11 4.74
CA GLY A 24 21.84 -6.80 4.10
C GLY A 24 20.72 -6.47 3.09
N PHE A 25 19.99 -7.47 2.60
CA PHE A 25 18.87 -7.28 1.67
C PHE A 25 17.50 -7.31 2.36
N LEU A 26 17.43 -7.20 3.70
CA LEU A 26 16.16 -7.24 4.45
C LEU A 26 15.09 -6.31 3.84
N VAL A 27 15.43 -5.07 3.51
CA VAL A 27 14.49 -4.10 2.92
C VAL A 27 13.98 -4.58 1.56
N SER A 28 14.87 -5.07 0.69
CA SER A 28 14.51 -5.56 -0.65
C SER A 28 13.64 -6.82 -0.57
N ILE A 29 13.94 -7.73 0.35
CA ILE A 29 13.15 -8.93 0.63
C ILE A 29 11.73 -8.55 1.08
N LEU A 30 11.61 -7.58 1.98
CA LEU A 30 10.31 -7.09 2.44
C LEU A 30 9.55 -6.35 1.33
N GLN A 31 10.24 -5.65 0.42
CA GLN A 31 9.62 -5.03 -0.75
C GLN A 31 9.02 -6.08 -1.69
N ASP A 32 9.79 -7.10 -2.05
CA ASP A 32 9.32 -8.19 -2.91
C ASP A 32 8.16 -8.95 -2.24
N ALA A 33 8.24 -9.20 -0.93
CA ALA A 33 7.16 -9.80 -0.16
C ALA A 33 5.90 -8.92 -0.15
N GLN A 34 6.04 -7.60 0.04
CA GLN A 34 4.93 -6.66 -0.03
C GLN A 34 4.23 -6.68 -1.41
N VAL A 35 4.98 -6.71 -2.49
CA VAL A 35 4.44 -6.82 -3.86
C VAL A 35 3.70 -8.15 -4.04
N GLN A 36 4.27 -9.24 -3.51
CA GLN A 36 3.71 -10.58 -3.68
C GLN A 36 2.41 -10.82 -2.90
N TYR A 37 2.28 -10.21 -1.70
CA TYR A 37 1.14 -10.43 -0.78
C TYR A 37 0.23 -9.21 -0.62
N ASN A 38 0.57 -8.06 -1.23
CA ASN A 38 -0.11 -6.77 -1.06
C ASN A 38 0.05 -6.15 0.35
N TYR A 39 0.62 -6.89 1.29
CA TYR A 39 0.96 -6.45 2.65
C TYR A 39 1.99 -7.43 3.23
N LEU A 40 2.50 -7.16 4.42
CA LEU A 40 3.46 -8.03 5.11
C LEU A 40 2.76 -8.88 6.18
N PRO A 41 2.33 -10.12 5.88
CA PRO A 41 1.75 -11.03 6.87
C PRO A 41 2.73 -11.35 8.00
N LYS A 42 2.21 -11.56 9.21
CA LYS A 42 3.04 -11.91 10.38
C LYS A 42 3.91 -13.15 10.12
N ASP A 43 3.33 -14.18 9.50
CA ASP A 43 4.04 -15.44 9.24
C ASP A 43 5.21 -15.26 8.26
N VAL A 44 5.06 -14.34 7.28
CA VAL A 44 6.14 -13.95 6.37
C VAL A 44 7.26 -13.24 7.13
N LEU A 45 6.94 -12.30 8.03
CA LEU A 45 7.94 -11.60 8.85
C LEU A 45 8.70 -12.55 9.77
N VAL A 46 8.00 -13.51 10.38
CA VAL A 46 8.62 -14.54 11.23
C VAL A 46 9.56 -15.42 10.40
N LYS A 47 9.12 -15.86 9.22
CA LYS A 47 9.93 -16.68 8.30
C LYS A 47 11.19 -15.92 7.87
N VAL A 48 11.06 -14.66 7.43
CA VAL A 48 12.20 -13.81 7.06
C VAL A 48 13.18 -13.64 8.23
N SER A 49 12.69 -13.40 9.45
CA SER A 49 13.52 -13.30 10.66
C SER A 49 14.34 -14.58 10.89
N GLN A 50 13.71 -15.74 10.78
CA GLN A 50 14.35 -17.03 11.01
C GLN A 50 15.41 -17.35 9.95
N ASP A 51 15.09 -17.14 8.68
CA ASP A 51 15.98 -17.50 7.57
C ASP A 51 17.18 -16.55 7.45
N LEU A 52 16.97 -15.26 7.70
CA LEU A 52 18.07 -14.27 7.73
C LEU A 52 18.84 -14.26 9.06
N LYS A 53 18.38 -15.00 10.09
CA LYS A 53 18.94 -15.03 11.45
C LYS A 53 19.00 -13.64 12.09
N VAL A 54 18.06 -12.75 11.76
CA VAL A 54 17.93 -11.42 12.35
C VAL A 54 16.81 -11.41 13.39
N PRO A 55 16.92 -10.62 14.46
CA PRO A 55 15.86 -10.51 15.45
C PRO A 55 14.53 -10.09 14.83
N LEU A 56 13.43 -10.71 15.24
CA LEU A 56 12.09 -10.36 14.74
C LEU A 56 11.75 -8.89 15.02
N THR A 57 12.25 -8.34 16.12
CA THR A 57 12.11 -6.90 16.45
C THR A 57 12.74 -6.00 15.39
N GLN A 58 13.88 -6.39 14.82
CA GLN A 58 14.53 -5.65 13.74
C GLN A 58 13.69 -5.71 12.45
N VAL A 59 13.15 -6.87 12.11
CA VAL A 59 12.26 -7.03 10.95
C VAL A 59 11.02 -6.17 11.10
N TYR A 60 10.38 -6.15 12.28
CA TYR A 60 9.23 -5.29 12.56
C TYR A 60 9.61 -3.80 12.55
N SER A 61 10.78 -3.42 13.09
CA SER A 61 11.23 -2.04 13.06
C SER A 61 11.36 -1.52 11.63
N VAL A 62 11.94 -2.31 10.71
CA VAL A 62 12.03 -1.97 9.30
C VAL A 62 10.64 -1.92 8.65
N ALA A 63 9.78 -2.92 8.90
CA ALA A 63 8.44 -3.01 8.34
C ALA A 63 7.51 -1.87 8.79
N THR A 64 7.75 -1.26 9.96
CA THR A 64 6.97 -0.13 10.48
C THR A 64 7.58 1.22 10.17
N PHE A 65 8.89 1.29 9.96
CA PHE A 65 9.59 2.53 9.65
C PHE A 65 9.26 3.04 8.23
N PHE A 66 9.28 2.16 7.24
CA PHE A 66 9.01 2.55 5.86
C PHE A 66 7.51 2.59 5.57
N LYS A 67 7.00 3.77 5.19
CA LYS A 67 5.58 3.95 4.83
C LYS A 67 5.13 3.12 3.63
N ALA A 68 6.05 2.66 2.80
CA ALA A 68 5.77 1.76 1.67
C ALA A 68 5.21 0.40 2.13
N PHE A 69 5.55 -0.04 3.34
CA PHE A 69 5.08 -1.30 3.89
C PHE A 69 3.72 -1.18 4.57
N SER A 70 2.96 -2.25 4.55
CA SER A 70 1.69 -2.38 5.27
C SER A 70 1.66 -3.71 6.02
N LEU A 71 1.35 -3.64 7.31
CA LEU A 71 1.10 -4.84 8.14
C LEU A 71 -0.38 -5.26 8.10
N LYS A 72 -1.23 -4.46 7.46
CA LYS A 72 -2.66 -4.74 7.29
C LYS A 72 -2.94 -5.13 5.84
N PRO A 73 -3.86 -6.08 5.60
CA PRO A 73 -4.26 -6.42 4.24
C PRO A 73 -4.74 -5.18 3.48
N ARG A 74 -4.18 -4.96 2.29
CA ARG A 74 -4.60 -3.92 1.35
C ARG A 74 -5.63 -4.46 0.36
N GLY A 75 -6.41 -3.59 -0.22
CA GLY A 75 -7.29 -3.89 -1.34
C GLY A 75 -6.51 -4.13 -2.63
N ARG A 76 -7.22 -4.60 -3.66
CA ARG A 76 -6.63 -4.81 -4.99
C ARG A 76 -6.13 -3.50 -5.61
N HIS A 77 -6.85 -2.40 -5.35
CA HIS A 77 -6.54 -1.07 -5.85
C HIS A 77 -6.15 -0.16 -4.69
N LEU A 78 -4.99 0.50 -4.81
CA LEU A 78 -4.48 1.43 -3.82
C LEU A 78 -4.67 2.86 -4.33
N ILE A 79 -5.51 3.62 -3.59
CA ILE A 79 -5.83 5.01 -3.90
C ILE A 79 -5.01 5.92 -3.00
N HIS A 80 -4.24 6.83 -3.59
CA HIS A 80 -3.55 7.90 -2.87
C HIS A 80 -4.16 9.25 -3.24
N VAL A 81 -4.59 10.01 -2.24
CA VAL A 81 -5.04 11.40 -2.40
C VAL A 81 -3.96 12.32 -1.87
N CYS A 82 -3.43 13.19 -2.73
CA CYS A 82 -2.41 14.16 -2.35
C CYS A 82 -3.02 15.32 -1.56
N LEU A 83 -2.53 15.51 -0.32
CA LEU A 83 -2.92 16.62 0.56
C LEU A 83 -1.78 17.64 0.75
N GLY A 84 -0.78 17.65 -0.16
CA GLY A 84 0.24 18.68 -0.17
C GLY A 84 -0.36 20.08 -0.32
N THR A 85 0.35 21.11 0.11
CA THR A 85 -0.16 22.50 0.22
C THR A 85 -0.91 22.96 -1.04
N ALA A 86 -0.31 22.77 -2.23
CA ALA A 86 -0.94 23.19 -3.48
C ALA A 86 -2.24 22.44 -3.78
N CYS A 87 -2.27 21.12 -3.55
CA CYS A 87 -3.46 20.30 -3.71
C CYS A 87 -4.53 20.65 -2.67
N HIS A 88 -4.12 20.87 -1.43
CA HIS A 88 -5.01 21.26 -0.33
C HIS A 88 -5.75 22.56 -0.63
N VAL A 89 -5.02 23.61 -1.01
CA VAL A 89 -5.60 24.93 -1.38
C VAL A 89 -6.56 24.81 -2.57
N ARG A 90 -6.27 23.90 -3.51
CA ARG A 90 -7.13 23.66 -4.68
C ARG A 90 -8.31 22.69 -4.39
N GLY A 91 -8.53 22.30 -3.14
CA GLY A 91 -9.71 21.55 -2.71
C GLY A 91 -9.54 20.02 -2.64
N ALA A 92 -8.30 19.51 -2.51
CA ALA A 92 -8.05 18.07 -2.36
C ALA A 92 -8.77 17.44 -1.16
N VAL A 93 -9.02 18.20 -0.09
CA VAL A 93 -9.80 17.73 1.07
C VAL A 93 -11.21 17.33 0.65
N LYS A 94 -11.88 18.17 -0.15
CA LYS A 94 -13.24 17.87 -0.66
C LYS A 94 -13.25 16.64 -1.58
N VAL A 95 -12.18 16.41 -2.34
CA VAL A 95 -12.00 15.20 -3.15
C VAL A 95 -11.85 13.98 -2.25
N LEU A 96 -11.05 14.08 -1.18
CA LEU A 96 -10.88 13.01 -0.20
C LEU A 96 -12.20 12.68 0.51
N ASP A 97 -12.90 13.69 1.01
CA ASP A 97 -14.20 13.52 1.68
C ASP A 97 -15.22 12.81 0.75
N LYS A 98 -15.24 13.19 -0.52
CA LYS A 98 -16.10 12.54 -1.51
C LYS A 98 -15.69 11.08 -1.76
N MET A 99 -14.38 10.76 -1.79
CA MET A 99 -13.91 9.37 -1.91
C MET A 99 -14.28 8.55 -0.67
N GLU A 100 -14.10 9.08 0.52
CA GLU A 100 -14.52 8.44 1.76
C GLU A 100 -16.02 8.09 1.76
N LEU A 101 -16.84 9.03 1.28
CA LEU A 101 -18.29 8.84 1.15
C LEU A 101 -18.66 7.76 0.13
N GLU A 102 -18.05 7.78 -1.07
CA GLU A 102 -18.34 6.81 -2.13
C GLU A 102 -17.86 5.39 -1.78
N LEU A 103 -16.74 5.27 -1.09
CA LEU A 103 -16.17 3.98 -0.70
C LEU A 103 -16.70 3.47 0.65
N GLY A 104 -17.34 4.32 1.45
CA GLY A 104 -17.83 3.99 2.80
C GLY A 104 -16.73 3.64 3.79
N ILE A 105 -15.52 4.20 3.60
CA ILE A 105 -14.34 3.99 4.45
C ILE A 105 -13.63 5.33 4.72
N LYS A 106 -12.79 5.35 5.74
CA LYS A 106 -11.90 6.48 6.02
C LYS A 106 -10.51 6.31 5.40
N ALA A 107 -9.79 7.42 5.23
CA ALA A 107 -8.40 7.37 4.80
C ALA A 107 -7.56 6.52 5.77
N GLY A 108 -6.81 5.55 5.25
CA GLY A 108 -6.08 4.53 6.00
C GLY A 108 -6.81 3.21 6.12
N GLU A 109 -8.01 3.08 5.56
CA GLU A 109 -8.82 1.87 5.62
C GLU A 109 -8.96 1.19 4.26
N THR A 110 -9.39 -0.06 4.31
CA THR A 110 -9.67 -0.91 3.14
C THR A 110 -11.15 -1.28 3.12
N THR A 111 -11.78 -1.24 1.96
CA THR A 111 -13.18 -1.65 1.79
C THR A 111 -13.39 -3.11 2.21
N LYS A 112 -14.60 -3.44 2.69
CA LYS A 112 -14.93 -4.79 3.19
C LYS A 112 -14.74 -5.88 2.13
N ASP A 113 -14.98 -5.55 0.88
CA ASP A 113 -14.77 -6.42 -0.29
C ASP A 113 -13.30 -6.53 -0.71
N LYS A 114 -12.38 -5.82 -0.01
CA LYS A 114 -10.94 -5.73 -0.31
C LYS A 114 -10.64 -5.25 -1.73
N ARG A 115 -11.50 -4.43 -2.27
CA ARG A 115 -11.31 -3.87 -3.60
C ARG A 115 -10.43 -2.62 -3.56
N PHE A 116 -10.70 -1.70 -2.65
CA PHE A 116 -9.96 -0.46 -2.52
C PHE A 116 -9.32 -0.28 -1.15
N THR A 117 -8.13 0.27 -1.13
CA THR A 117 -7.52 0.88 0.05
C THR A 117 -7.36 2.36 -0.23
N LEU A 118 -7.86 3.21 0.65
CA LEU A 118 -7.75 4.66 0.54
C LEU A 118 -6.66 5.18 1.47
N GLU A 119 -5.65 5.84 0.90
CA GLU A 119 -4.58 6.47 1.66
C GLU A 119 -4.46 7.96 1.31
N ARG A 120 -4.02 8.76 2.27
CA ARG A 120 -3.61 10.14 2.06
C ARG A 120 -2.10 10.24 2.01
N VAL A 121 -1.57 11.05 1.11
CA VAL A 121 -0.14 11.32 0.99
C VAL A 121 0.14 12.81 1.11
N ASN A 122 1.29 13.16 1.67
CA ASN A 122 1.61 14.56 1.93
C ASN A 122 1.91 15.34 0.64
N CYS A 123 2.69 14.75 -0.28
CA CYS A 123 2.97 15.36 -1.57
C CYS A 123 3.49 14.32 -2.57
N VAL A 124 3.04 14.41 -3.82
CA VAL A 124 3.49 13.55 -4.93
C VAL A 124 4.33 14.30 -5.97
N GLY A 125 4.61 15.60 -5.74
CA GLY A 125 5.45 16.40 -6.61
C GLY A 125 4.77 16.98 -7.87
N ALA A 126 3.52 16.62 -8.17
CA ALA A 126 2.78 17.07 -9.38
C ALA A 126 1.88 18.27 -9.10
N CYS A 127 2.40 19.31 -8.46
CA CYS A 127 1.62 20.44 -7.93
C CYS A 127 0.89 21.25 -9.03
N ALA A 128 1.45 21.34 -10.24
CA ALA A 128 0.81 22.05 -11.35
C ALA A 128 -0.56 21.42 -11.71
N LEU A 129 -0.69 20.12 -11.59
CA LEU A 129 -1.88 19.32 -11.92
C LEU A 129 -2.79 19.03 -10.70
N GLY A 130 -2.54 19.67 -9.56
CA GLY A 130 -3.37 19.48 -8.36
C GLY A 130 -4.82 19.98 -8.53
N PRO A 131 -5.77 19.40 -7.79
CA PRO A 131 -5.68 18.26 -6.87
C PRO A 131 -5.36 16.94 -7.56
N MET A 132 -4.49 16.13 -6.93
CA MET A 132 -3.96 14.90 -7.53
C MET A 132 -4.47 13.66 -6.77
N VAL A 133 -4.95 12.69 -7.54
CA VAL A 133 -5.28 11.33 -7.08
C VAL A 133 -4.48 10.34 -7.89
N ILE A 134 -3.96 9.31 -7.23
CA ILE A 134 -3.21 8.22 -7.87
C ILE A 134 -3.91 6.92 -7.52
N ILE A 135 -4.21 6.09 -8.52
CA ILE A 135 -4.74 4.73 -8.32
C ILE A 135 -3.78 3.77 -9.03
N ASP A 136 -3.19 2.85 -8.29
CA ASP A 136 -2.24 1.84 -8.81
C ASP A 136 -1.12 2.45 -9.67
N GLY A 137 -0.62 3.62 -9.28
CA GLY A 137 0.41 4.35 -10.01
C GLY A 137 -0.10 5.19 -11.19
N GLN A 138 -1.39 5.15 -11.51
CA GLN A 138 -2.00 6.00 -12.55
C GLN A 138 -2.37 7.37 -11.96
N TYR A 139 -1.84 8.44 -12.53
CA TYR A 139 -2.03 9.81 -12.08
C TYR A 139 -3.29 10.44 -12.68
N SER A 140 -4.16 10.97 -11.84
CA SER A 140 -5.36 11.72 -12.22
C SER A 140 -5.28 13.12 -11.60
N GLY A 141 -4.96 14.11 -12.43
CA GLY A 141 -4.85 15.51 -12.03
C GLY A 141 -6.14 16.30 -12.21
N GLU A 142 -6.12 17.56 -11.70
CA GLU A 142 -7.27 18.48 -11.77
C GLU A 142 -8.57 17.82 -11.30
N MET A 143 -8.44 17.06 -10.21
CA MET A 143 -9.56 16.31 -9.66
C MET A 143 -10.59 17.25 -9.04
N LYS A 144 -11.84 16.97 -9.37
CA LYS A 144 -13.02 17.63 -8.81
C LYS A 144 -13.95 16.58 -8.22
N ILE A 145 -14.88 17.04 -7.37
CA ILE A 145 -15.86 16.15 -6.70
C ILE A 145 -16.64 15.30 -7.73
N GLU A 146 -17.04 15.89 -8.85
CA GLU A 146 -17.81 15.24 -9.89
C GLU A 146 -17.04 14.14 -10.63
N LYS A 147 -15.71 14.23 -10.65
CA LYS A 147 -14.83 13.24 -11.30
C LYS A 147 -14.55 12.01 -10.44
N VAL A 148 -14.87 12.06 -9.13
CA VAL A 148 -14.53 10.98 -8.18
C VAL A 148 -15.23 9.67 -8.55
N LYS A 149 -16.57 9.70 -8.68
CA LYS A 149 -17.35 8.51 -8.99
C LYS A 149 -16.97 7.89 -10.35
N PRO A 150 -16.89 8.64 -11.46
CA PRO A 150 -16.44 8.10 -12.75
C PRO A 150 -15.02 7.53 -12.72
N LEU A 151 -14.13 8.09 -11.87
CA LEU A 151 -12.78 7.56 -11.69
C LEU A 151 -12.80 6.19 -11.00
N LEU A 152 -13.58 6.03 -9.93
CA LEU A 152 -13.69 4.77 -9.20
C LEU A 152 -14.32 3.65 -10.04
N GLU A 153 -15.29 3.99 -10.90
CA GLU A 153 -15.97 3.04 -11.78
C GLU A 153 -15.05 2.39 -12.82
N LYS A 154 -13.92 3.03 -13.16
CA LYS A 154 -12.90 2.45 -14.07
C LYS A 154 -12.14 1.26 -13.47
N TYR A 155 -12.18 1.11 -12.16
CA TYR A 155 -11.43 0.08 -11.40
C TYR A 155 -12.37 -0.96 -10.77
N THR A 156 -13.50 -1.22 -11.44
CA THR A 156 -14.49 -2.22 -11.02
C THR A 156 -14.14 -3.62 -11.46
#